data_8032833af80c21d912a7850c8bd50522
#
_entry.id   8032833af80c21d912a7850c8bd50522
#
_cell.length_a   1.000
_cell.length_b   1.000
_cell.length_c   1.000
_cell.angle_alpha   90.00
_cell.angle_beta   90.00
_cell.angle_gamma   90.00
#
_symmetry.space_group_name_H-M   'P 1'
#
loop_
_entity.id
_entity.type
_entity.pdbx_description
1 polymer ?
#
loop_
_entity_poly.entity_id
_entity_poly.type
_entity_poly.pdbx_seq_one_letter_code
_entity_poly.pdbx_strand_id
1 'polypeptide(L)'
;ASCLVGSEMCIRDRCKGLSDLYGKEFEEKYTELEKDPANHVTRLPAQQIWKEILVSQMETGTPYLCYKDAANLKSNQQNVGTIKSSNLCTEIMEYSDHKEYACCTLASIALPSFMSSFDPSTMKSVKVYSKTDCINCTYAKNYLSSFGIEYEEINLDESSKRNSFFAKLNRDVDDDDDLITSVPQIFVNNNHVGDFDGLYKHFKPKFDFKKLHEVTKVVTGNLNKIININFYPVVETKISNHRHRPLGIGVQGIADVFAMFKYPFDSPEASQLNKDIFATIYHASCEKSMELSRDRAVNMSELKNRMPEISTVPEYYDESISLTNLKTNSLYHKLQPTRAELDRVSHLGSYSTFIDSPIHKGKFQFDLWNTSPVNKVNDIEFNWDKLRSDISEFGMRNSLLLAPMPTASTSQIMGYNECIEPFTSNIYSRGTLAGQFLVINKYLQDDLIRLNLWDSKMKDSIILDNGSIANIKVLPKIIRNTYKIAWDLSMKSLIDQAADRGAYVCQSQSLNLWIKNPDVSKLSSMHFYSWKKGLKTGIYYLRRRAVTQAQTFSIEVQDKEEE
;
A
#
# COMPACT_ATOMS: atom_id res chain seq x y z
N ALA A 1 8.85 -10.20 23.55
CA ALA A 1 7.98 -10.06 24.75
C ALA A 1 7.03 -8.87 24.62
N SER A 2 7.48 -7.74 24.08
CA SER A 2 6.60 -6.55 23.88
C SER A 2 5.43 -6.78 22.89
N CYS A 3 5.47 -7.85 22.11
CA CYS A 3 4.38 -8.24 21.21
C CYS A 3 3.26 -9.05 21.88
N LEU A 4 3.45 -9.49 23.13
CA LEU A 4 2.53 -10.39 23.82
C LEU A 4 1.60 -9.64 24.79
N VAL A 5 0.98 -8.60 24.35
CA VAL A 5 0.11 -7.73 25.16
C VAL A 5 -1.26 -8.37 25.47
N GLY A 6 -1.48 -9.63 25.11
CA GLY A 6 -2.70 -10.39 25.47
C GLY A 6 -2.92 -10.63 26.96
N SER A 7 -1.91 -10.41 27.81
CA SER A 7 -2.02 -10.56 29.26
C SER A 7 -2.51 -9.31 30.00
N GLU A 8 -2.78 -8.20 29.30
CA GLU A 8 -3.14 -6.91 29.92
C GLU A 8 -4.45 -6.92 30.71
N MET A 9 -5.39 -7.82 30.44
CA MET A 9 -6.65 -7.82 31.18
C MET A 9 -6.46 -8.16 32.65
N CYS A 10 -5.47 -8.98 33.00
CA CYS A 10 -5.15 -9.29 34.42
C CYS A 10 -4.19 -8.29 35.08
N ILE A 11 -3.46 -7.52 34.27
CA ILE A 11 -2.43 -6.56 34.72
C ILE A 11 -3.04 -5.18 35.00
N ARG A 12 -4.17 -4.83 34.35
CA ARG A 12 -4.75 -3.47 34.39
C ARG A 12 -5.03 -2.95 35.81
N ASP A 13 -5.50 -3.78 36.71
CA ASP A 13 -5.91 -3.33 38.04
C ASP A 13 -4.73 -3.20 39.01
N ARG A 14 -3.63 -3.92 38.80
CA ARG A 14 -2.48 -3.98 39.73
C ARG A 14 -1.21 -3.34 39.18
N CYS A 15 -1.05 -3.28 37.85
CA CYS A 15 0.12 -2.73 37.17
C CYS A 15 -0.23 -1.45 36.41
N LYS A 16 -0.76 -0.45 37.10
CA LYS A 16 -1.12 0.85 36.52
C LYS A 16 0.07 1.47 35.78
N GLY A 17 -0.18 1.96 34.58
CA GLY A 17 0.81 2.66 33.76
C GLY A 17 1.66 1.77 32.86
N LEU A 18 1.62 0.43 32.97
CA LEU A 18 2.39 -0.45 32.08
C LEU A 18 1.94 -0.32 30.62
N SER A 19 0.66 -0.10 30.37
CA SER A 19 0.11 0.13 29.03
C SER A 19 0.58 1.45 28.38
N ASP A 20 1.07 2.39 29.19
CA ASP A 20 1.59 3.68 28.72
C ASP A 20 3.08 3.62 28.31
N LEU A 21 3.74 2.49 28.54
CA LEU A 21 5.15 2.26 28.25
C LEU A 21 5.32 1.41 26.98
N TYR A 22 6.47 1.57 26.32
CA TYR A 22 6.90 0.74 25.18
C TYR A 22 8.44 0.70 25.14
N GLY A 23 9.00 -0.23 24.35
CA GLY A 23 10.45 -0.41 24.23
C GLY A 23 11.09 -0.77 25.56
N LYS A 24 12.27 -0.20 25.82
CA LYS A 24 13.10 -0.52 26.97
C LYS A 24 12.42 -0.19 28.31
N GLU A 25 11.71 0.93 28.39
CA GLU A 25 10.97 1.33 29.60
C GLU A 25 9.89 0.32 29.96
N PHE A 26 9.19 -0.23 28.94
CA PHE A 26 8.23 -1.31 29.15
C PHE A 26 8.91 -2.57 29.68
N GLU A 27 10.03 -2.99 29.06
CA GLU A 27 10.77 -4.19 29.47
C GLU A 27 11.29 -4.09 30.92
N GLU A 28 11.84 -2.95 31.30
CA GLU A 28 12.34 -2.69 32.65
C GLU A 28 11.19 -2.75 33.67
N LYS A 29 10.09 -2.04 33.39
CA LYS A 29 8.93 -2.02 34.30
C LYS A 29 8.22 -3.37 34.37
N TYR A 30 8.09 -4.07 33.24
CA TYR A 30 7.52 -5.41 33.20
C TYR A 30 8.35 -6.39 34.03
N THR A 31 9.67 -6.35 33.92
CA THR A 31 10.60 -7.21 34.66
C THR A 31 10.57 -6.91 36.18
N GLU A 32 10.43 -5.62 36.54
CA GLU A 32 10.25 -5.21 37.93
C GLU A 32 8.98 -5.82 38.53
N LEU A 33 7.84 -5.65 37.83
CA LEU A 33 6.54 -6.15 38.28
C LEU A 33 6.46 -7.68 38.31
N GLU A 34 7.15 -8.35 37.38
CA GLU A 34 7.23 -9.83 37.38
C GLU A 34 7.98 -10.39 38.59
N LYS A 35 8.96 -9.67 39.10
CA LYS A 35 9.75 -10.08 40.27
C LYS A 35 9.09 -9.75 41.61
N ASP A 36 8.10 -8.87 41.63
CA ASP A 36 7.42 -8.44 42.84
C ASP A 36 6.50 -9.57 43.37
N PRO A 37 6.78 -10.13 44.57
CA PRO A 37 5.96 -11.19 45.16
C PRO A 37 4.54 -10.75 45.54
N ALA A 38 4.30 -9.43 45.69
CA ALA A 38 2.98 -8.89 45.99
C ALA A 38 2.04 -8.95 44.78
N ASN A 39 2.59 -9.07 43.58
CA ASN A 39 1.84 -9.27 42.35
C ASN A 39 1.48 -10.77 42.21
N HIS A 40 0.26 -11.13 42.57
CA HIS A 40 -0.27 -12.48 42.33
C HIS A 40 -0.57 -12.66 40.84
N VAL A 41 0.44 -12.97 40.04
CA VAL A 41 0.32 -13.17 38.61
C VAL A 41 0.37 -14.64 38.24
N THR A 42 -0.49 -15.07 37.34
CA THR A 42 -0.37 -16.38 36.72
C THR A 42 0.80 -16.34 35.72
N ARG A 43 1.79 -17.20 35.90
CA ARG A 43 2.95 -17.30 35.01
C ARG A 43 2.70 -18.38 33.96
N LEU A 44 2.78 -18.00 32.72
CA LEU A 44 2.70 -18.91 31.58
C LEU A 44 3.96 -18.76 30.71
N PRO A 45 4.47 -19.86 30.14
CA PRO A 45 5.55 -19.78 29.18
C PRO A 45 5.12 -18.93 27.98
N ALA A 46 5.92 -17.94 27.58
CA ALA A 46 5.63 -17.08 26.43
C ALA A 46 5.38 -17.89 25.14
N GLN A 47 6.10 -19.02 24.97
CA GLN A 47 5.89 -19.95 23.86
C GLN A 47 4.49 -20.56 23.83
N GLN A 48 3.87 -20.81 24.99
CA GLN A 48 2.50 -21.31 25.06
C GLN A 48 1.52 -20.25 24.56
N ILE A 49 1.63 -19.01 25.04
CA ILE A 49 0.79 -17.90 24.60
C ILE A 49 0.96 -17.68 23.07
N TRP A 50 2.22 -17.70 22.59
CA TRP A 50 2.52 -17.55 21.18
C TRP A 50 1.87 -18.65 20.35
N LYS A 51 1.95 -19.90 20.78
CA LYS A 51 1.32 -21.03 20.11
C LYS A 51 -0.21 -20.87 20.02
N GLU A 52 -0.86 -20.46 21.09
CA GLU A 52 -2.32 -20.23 21.10
C GLU A 52 -2.73 -19.11 20.13
N ILE A 53 -1.95 -18.03 20.05
CA ILE A 53 -2.16 -16.96 19.06
C ILE A 53 -2.09 -17.54 17.64
N LEU A 54 -1.06 -18.34 17.33
CA LEU A 54 -0.90 -18.92 16.00
C LEU A 54 -1.97 -19.95 15.66
N VAL A 55 -2.41 -20.75 16.63
CA VAL A 55 -3.53 -21.71 16.46
C VAL A 55 -4.81 -20.93 16.15
N SER A 56 -5.11 -19.88 16.90
CA SER A 56 -6.27 -19.02 16.63
C SER A 56 -6.19 -18.41 15.21
N GLN A 57 -5.03 -17.92 14.79
CA GLN A 57 -4.86 -17.39 13.43
C GLN A 57 -5.08 -18.47 12.36
N MET A 58 -4.61 -19.69 12.59
CA MET A 58 -4.85 -20.82 11.67
C MET A 58 -6.33 -21.20 11.60
N GLU A 59 -7.08 -21.07 12.67
CA GLU A 59 -8.50 -21.44 12.73
C GLU A 59 -9.43 -20.35 12.20
N THR A 60 -9.16 -19.09 12.57
CA THR A 60 -10.10 -17.96 12.37
C THR A 60 -9.56 -16.84 11.48
N GLY A 61 -8.25 -16.83 11.20
CA GLY A 61 -7.57 -15.72 10.53
C GLY A 61 -7.21 -14.56 11.47
N THR A 62 -7.57 -14.66 12.75
CA THR A 62 -7.34 -13.67 13.82
C THR A 62 -6.63 -14.32 15.02
N PRO A 63 -6.04 -13.58 15.96
CA PRO A 63 -6.04 -12.11 16.11
C PRO A 63 -5.13 -11.39 15.14
N TYR A 64 -5.39 -10.10 14.93
CA TYR A 64 -4.48 -9.18 14.25
C TYR A 64 -3.25 -8.95 15.13
N LEU A 65 -2.10 -8.67 14.52
CA LEU A 65 -0.88 -8.34 15.24
C LEU A 65 -0.37 -6.95 14.86
N CYS A 66 -0.23 -6.10 15.86
CA CYS A 66 0.36 -4.77 15.75
C CYS A 66 1.58 -4.69 16.67
N TYR A 67 2.67 -4.11 16.18
CA TYR A 67 3.92 -3.99 16.93
C TYR A 67 3.96 -2.63 17.60
N LYS A 68 3.71 -2.62 18.91
CA LYS A 68 3.55 -1.39 19.72
C LYS A 68 4.77 -0.47 19.65
N ASP A 69 5.98 -1.03 19.76
CA ASP A 69 7.20 -0.25 19.71
C ASP A 69 7.37 0.45 18.37
N ALA A 70 7.20 -0.30 17.25
CA ALA A 70 7.28 0.26 15.92
C ALA A 70 6.19 1.33 15.68
N ALA A 71 4.96 1.11 16.17
CA ALA A 71 3.88 2.07 16.07
C ALA A 71 4.21 3.39 16.77
N ASN A 72 4.75 3.33 17.99
CA ASN A 72 5.08 4.52 18.77
C ASN A 72 6.37 5.21 18.31
N LEU A 73 7.46 4.46 18.11
CA LEU A 73 8.75 5.02 17.67
C LEU A 73 8.69 5.68 16.29
N LYS A 74 7.74 5.28 15.45
CA LYS A 74 7.57 5.80 14.09
C LYS A 74 6.30 6.65 13.90
N SER A 75 5.66 7.07 14.99
CA SER A 75 4.50 7.97 14.93
C SER A 75 4.93 9.42 14.94
N ASN A 76 4.18 10.28 14.23
CA ASN A 76 4.31 11.73 14.36
C ASN A 76 3.58 12.27 15.60
N GLN A 77 2.84 11.43 16.34
CA GLN A 77 2.14 11.81 17.58
C GLN A 77 2.90 11.40 18.85
N GLN A 78 4.22 11.17 18.79
CA GLN A 78 5.05 10.78 19.94
C GLN A 78 4.97 11.77 21.12
N ASN A 79 4.79 13.05 20.82
CA ASN A 79 4.67 14.13 21.81
C ASN A 79 3.28 14.19 22.48
N VAL A 80 2.30 13.44 21.99
CA VAL A 80 0.93 13.43 22.54
C VAL A 80 0.79 12.36 23.62
N GLY A 81 1.32 11.17 23.37
CA GLY A 81 1.27 10.04 24.29
C GLY A 81 1.44 8.70 23.59
N THR A 82 1.26 7.62 24.33
CA THR A 82 1.46 6.25 23.82
C THR A 82 0.22 5.76 23.07
N ILE A 83 0.42 5.32 21.83
CA ILE A 83 -0.59 4.63 21.03
C ILE A 83 -0.72 3.20 21.58
N LYS A 84 -1.90 2.83 22.08
CA LYS A 84 -2.15 1.57 22.78
C LYS A 84 -2.84 0.52 21.93
N SER A 85 -3.59 0.95 20.92
CA SER A 85 -4.34 0.06 20.02
C SER A 85 -4.49 0.70 18.63
N SER A 86 -5.02 -0.09 17.70
CA SER A 86 -5.38 0.32 16.36
C SER A 86 -6.91 0.20 16.17
N ASN A 87 -7.42 0.64 15.00
CA ASN A 87 -8.80 0.39 14.59
C ASN A 87 -9.01 -1.08 14.17
N LEU A 88 -10.26 -1.40 13.76
CA LEU A 88 -10.64 -2.73 13.29
C LEU A 88 -9.77 -3.23 12.13
N CYS A 89 -9.38 -2.38 11.20
CA CYS A 89 -8.64 -2.77 10.00
C CYS A 89 -7.12 -2.57 10.11
N THR A 90 -6.60 -2.16 11.27
CA THR A 90 -5.18 -2.05 11.63
C THR A 90 -4.34 -1.02 10.87
N GLU A 91 -4.96 -0.16 10.05
CA GLU A 91 -4.28 0.93 9.34
C GLU A 91 -4.15 2.21 10.16
N ILE A 92 -5.01 2.42 11.17
CA ILE A 92 -5.04 3.62 11.99
C ILE A 92 -4.15 3.47 13.21
N MET A 93 -3.13 4.30 13.31
CA MET A 93 -2.23 4.40 14.45
C MET A 93 -2.26 5.83 14.98
N GLU A 94 -3.26 6.12 15.81
CA GLU A 94 -3.53 7.43 16.39
C GLU A 94 -3.60 7.34 17.91
N TYR A 95 -3.18 8.42 18.58
CA TYR A 95 -3.34 8.55 20.01
C TYR A 95 -4.82 8.58 20.39
N SER A 96 -5.17 7.86 21.45
CA SER A 96 -6.52 7.82 22.00
C SER A 96 -6.47 7.58 23.51
N ASP A 97 -7.29 8.30 24.26
CA ASP A 97 -7.48 8.11 25.71
C ASP A 97 -8.95 8.34 26.09
N HIS A 98 -9.24 8.45 27.40
CA HIS A 98 -10.60 8.65 27.91
C HIS A 98 -11.16 10.06 27.66
N LYS A 99 -10.36 11.01 27.16
CA LYS A 99 -10.77 12.40 26.88
C LYS A 99 -10.87 12.66 25.38
N GLU A 100 -10.14 11.91 24.59
CA GLU A 100 -10.12 12.07 23.13
C GLU A 100 -9.99 10.71 22.44
N TYR A 101 -10.97 10.39 21.61
CA TYR A 101 -11.00 9.13 20.87
C TYR A 101 -10.54 9.33 19.43
N ALA A 102 -9.58 8.54 18.99
CA ALA A 102 -9.16 8.52 17.58
C ALA A 102 -10.36 8.23 16.66
N CYS A 103 -10.44 8.97 15.56
CA CYS A 103 -11.54 8.83 14.60
C CYS A 103 -11.01 8.98 13.17
N CYS A 104 -11.24 7.95 12.37
CA CYS A 104 -10.74 7.87 10.99
C CYS A 104 -11.36 8.95 10.09
N THR A 105 -10.53 9.62 9.28
CA THR A 105 -10.95 10.48 8.17
C THR A 105 -10.23 9.99 6.90
N LEU A 106 -10.92 9.17 6.09
CA LEU A 106 -10.30 8.33 5.08
C LEU A 106 -10.67 8.73 3.65
N ALA A 107 -9.72 8.57 2.74
CA ALA A 107 -9.94 8.54 1.29
C ALA A 107 -8.98 7.55 0.62
N SER A 108 -9.38 6.96 -0.51
CA SER A 108 -8.52 6.10 -1.31
C SER A 108 -8.40 6.63 -2.74
N ILE A 109 -7.18 6.59 -3.28
CA ILE A 109 -6.85 7.04 -4.63
C ILE A 109 -6.79 5.83 -5.57
N ALA A 110 -7.57 5.88 -6.65
CA ALA A 110 -7.60 4.83 -7.66
C ALA A 110 -6.38 4.95 -8.59
N LEU A 111 -5.33 4.18 -8.32
CA LEU A 111 -4.05 4.25 -9.02
C LEU A 111 -4.15 4.01 -10.55
N PRO A 112 -4.99 3.09 -11.07
CA PRO A 112 -5.09 2.87 -12.51
C PRO A 112 -5.57 4.10 -13.30
N SER A 113 -6.21 5.09 -12.63
CA SER A 113 -6.66 6.33 -13.25
C SER A 113 -5.51 7.26 -13.70
N PHE A 114 -4.28 6.94 -13.31
CA PHE A 114 -3.07 7.67 -13.69
C PHE A 114 -2.27 6.97 -14.79
N MET A 115 -2.78 5.85 -15.29
CA MET A 115 -2.15 5.11 -16.39
C MET A 115 -2.60 5.66 -17.74
N SER A 116 -1.64 5.87 -18.65
CA SER A 116 -1.93 6.05 -20.07
C SER A 116 -1.87 4.71 -20.80
N SER A 117 -2.48 4.63 -21.99
CA SER A 117 -2.29 3.49 -22.87
C SER A 117 -0.86 3.48 -23.45
N PHE A 118 -0.39 2.28 -23.83
CA PHE A 118 0.79 2.16 -24.68
C PHE A 118 0.51 2.83 -26.04
N ASP A 119 1.47 3.57 -26.57
CA ASP A 119 1.39 4.22 -27.88
C ASP A 119 2.15 3.39 -28.93
N PRO A 120 1.45 2.62 -29.80
CA PRO A 120 2.08 1.80 -30.81
C PRO A 120 2.91 2.60 -31.83
N SER A 121 2.62 3.89 -32.04
CA SER A 121 3.34 4.75 -32.99
C SER A 121 4.82 4.98 -32.61
N THR A 122 5.17 4.66 -31.36
CA THR A 122 6.57 4.71 -30.89
C THR A 122 7.43 3.61 -31.49
N MET A 123 6.83 2.52 -32.00
CA MET A 123 7.51 1.39 -32.64
C MET A 123 7.54 1.58 -34.17
N LYS A 124 8.40 2.48 -34.64
CA LYS A 124 8.47 2.86 -36.06
C LYS A 124 9.06 1.78 -36.98
N SER A 125 9.90 0.92 -36.46
CA SER A 125 10.56 -0.16 -37.20
C SER A 125 10.70 -1.35 -36.28
N VAL A 126 10.14 -2.49 -36.67
CA VAL A 126 10.22 -3.74 -35.89
C VAL A 126 10.75 -4.86 -36.77
N LYS A 127 11.76 -5.57 -36.30
CA LYS A 127 12.30 -6.79 -36.94
C LYS A 127 12.20 -7.97 -36.01
N VAL A 128 11.67 -9.08 -36.51
CA VAL A 128 11.49 -10.31 -35.77
C VAL A 128 12.32 -11.42 -36.43
N TYR A 129 13.38 -11.83 -35.79
CA TYR A 129 14.17 -12.98 -36.18
C TYR A 129 13.55 -14.25 -35.63
N SER A 130 13.02 -15.10 -36.50
CA SER A 130 12.16 -16.22 -36.14
C SER A 130 12.60 -17.52 -36.79
N LYS A 131 11.96 -18.62 -36.37
CA LYS A 131 12.04 -19.97 -37.02
C LYS A 131 10.63 -20.48 -37.23
N THR A 132 10.50 -21.38 -38.23
CA THR A 132 9.33 -22.23 -38.37
C THR A 132 9.20 -23.10 -37.10
N ASP A 133 7.99 -23.49 -36.72
CA ASP A 133 7.68 -24.31 -35.53
C ASP A 133 8.20 -23.75 -34.17
N CYS A 134 8.30 -22.41 -34.08
CA CYS A 134 8.70 -21.74 -32.85
C CYS A 134 7.50 -21.07 -32.18
N ILE A 135 7.03 -21.63 -31.08
CA ILE A 135 5.84 -21.14 -30.36
C ILE A 135 6.02 -19.71 -29.82
N ASN A 136 7.19 -19.38 -29.26
CA ASN A 136 7.48 -18.03 -28.79
C ASN A 136 7.56 -17.01 -29.93
N CYS A 137 8.00 -17.43 -31.13
CA CYS A 137 7.96 -16.59 -32.33
C CYS A 137 6.52 -16.30 -32.75
N THR A 138 5.64 -17.29 -32.66
CA THR A 138 4.20 -17.12 -32.91
C THR A 138 3.57 -16.15 -31.91
N TYR A 139 3.90 -16.26 -30.64
CA TYR A 139 3.43 -15.32 -29.61
C TYR A 139 3.88 -13.88 -29.91
N ALA A 140 5.15 -13.69 -30.25
CA ALA A 140 5.68 -12.36 -30.59
C ALA A 140 4.93 -11.74 -31.79
N LYS A 141 4.74 -12.53 -32.85
CA LYS A 141 4.01 -12.09 -34.05
C LYS A 141 2.54 -11.76 -33.75
N ASN A 142 1.83 -12.62 -33.03
CA ASN A 142 0.44 -12.40 -32.64
C ASN A 142 0.31 -11.11 -31.78
N TYR A 143 1.24 -10.93 -30.84
CA TYR A 143 1.22 -9.78 -29.94
C TYR A 143 1.44 -8.45 -30.70
N LEU A 144 2.42 -8.38 -31.61
CA LEU A 144 2.66 -7.24 -32.48
C LEU A 144 1.44 -6.95 -33.36
N SER A 145 0.92 -7.97 -34.06
CA SER A 145 -0.25 -7.84 -34.93
C SER A 145 -1.50 -7.37 -34.17
N SER A 146 -1.67 -7.79 -32.92
CA SER A 146 -2.81 -7.36 -32.08
C SER A 146 -2.82 -5.85 -31.77
N PHE A 147 -1.67 -5.19 -31.86
CA PHE A 147 -1.54 -3.73 -31.74
C PHE A 147 -1.48 -3.01 -33.09
N GLY A 148 -1.64 -3.74 -34.20
CA GLY A 148 -1.51 -3.18 -35.56
C GLY A 148 -0.09 -2.75 -35.91
N ILE A 149 0.92 -3.34 -35.26
CA ILE A 149 2.32 -3.02 -35.51
C ILE A 149 2.82 -3.90 -36.65
N GLU A 150 3.24 -3.26 -37.74
CA GLU A 150 3.91 -3.93 -38.84
C GLU A 150 5.34 -4.30 -38.46
N TYR A 151 5.80 -5.47 -38.91
CA TYR A 151 7.15 -5.95 -38.67
C TYR A 151 7.75 -6.68 -39.87
N GLU A 152 9.05 -6.61 -40.02
CA GLU A 152 9.84 -7.41 -40.94
C GLU A 152 10.21 -8.75 -40.31
N GLU A 153 9.73 -9.86 -40.86
CA GLU A 153 10.11 -11.19 -40.41
C GLU A 153 11.35 -11.70 -41.11
N ILE A 154 12.37 -12.10 -40.38
CA ILE A 154 13.62 -12.69 -40.88
C ILE A 154 13.70 -14.11 -40.42
N ASN A 155 13.48 -15.05 -41.35
CA ASN A 155 13.51 -16.46 -41.07
C ASN A 155 14.96 -16.98 -40.92
N LEU A 156 15.21 -17.69 -39.81
CA LEU A 156 16.49 -18.28 -39.42
C LEU A 156 16.47 -19.84 -39.44
N ASP A 157 15.65 -20.48 -40.27
CA ASP A 157 15.62 -21.95 -40.40
C ASP A 157 16.94 -22.48 -40.94
N GLU A 158 17.55 -21.74 -41.88
CA GLU A 158 18.85 -22.08 -42.42
C GLU A 158 19.96 -21.89 -41.37
N SER A 159 20.69 -22.98 -41.09
CA SER A 159 21.72 -23.02 -40.05
C SER A 159 22.86 -22.03 -40.28
N SER A 160 23.26 -21.79 -41.52
CA SER A 160 24.31 -20.82 -41.86
C SER A 160 23.90 -19.37 -41.51
N LYS A 161 22.68 -18.97 -41.88
CA LYS A 161 22.11 -17.67 -41.56
C LYS A 161 21.97 -17.49 -40.05
N ARG A 162 21.44 -18.52 -39.38
CA ARG A 162 21.26 -18.54 -37.93
C ARG A 162 22.57 -18.36 -37.16
N ASN A 163 23.60 -19.16 -37.53
CA ASN A 163 24.91 -19.11 -36.89
C ASN A 163 25.57 -17.72 -37.13
N SER A 164 25.47 -17.18 -38.33
CA SER A 164 25.97 -15.85 -38.64
C SER A 164 25.26 -14.75 -37.87
N PHE A 165 23.94 -14.89 -37.66
CA PHE A 165 23.13 -13.95 -36.87
C PHE A 165 23.56 -13.97 -35.39
N PHE A 166 23.62 -15.15 -34.75
CA PHE A 166 24.00 -15.25 -33.36
C PHE A 166 25.46 -14.87 -33.12
N ALA A 167 26.38 -15.18 -34.04
CA ALA A 167 27.77 -14.73 -33.95
C ALA A 167 27.90 -13.19 -33.96
N LYS A 168 27.02 -12.50 -34.71
CA LYS A 168 26.96 -11.03 -34.68
C LYS A 168 26.34 -10.49 -33.40
N LEU A 169 25.27 -11.13 -32.91
CA LEU A 169 24.53 -10.70 -31.75
C LEU A 169 25.37 -10.84 -30.46
N ASN A 170 26.17 -11.92 -30.38
CA ASN A 170 27.00 -12.25 -29.23
C ASN A 170 28.46 -11.75 -29.34
N ARG A 171 28.76 -10.85 -30.28
CA ARG A 171 30.16 -10.43 -30.56
C ARG A 171 30.87 -9.85 -29.34
N ASP A 172 30.15 -9.13 -28.51
CA ASP A 172 30.68 -8.41 -27.35
C ASP A 172 30.26 -9.08 -26.02
N VAL A 173 29.88 -10.36 -26.05
CA VAL A 173 29.51 -11.16 -24.85
C VAL A 173 30.71 -11.98 -24.43
N ASP A 174 31.27 -11.71 -23.27
CA ASP A 174 32.46 -12.35 -22.72
C ASP A 174 32.18 -13.64 -21.92
N ASP A 175 30.93 -13.82 -21.43
CA ASP A 175 30.52 -14.98 -20.63
C ASP A 175 29.66 -15.95 -21.44
N ASP A 176 30.05 -17.21 -21.46
CA ASP A 176 29.33 -18.27 -22.19
C ASP A 176 27.90 -18.47 -21.68
N ASP A 177 27.62 -18.16 -20.40
CA ASP A 177 26.30 -18.28 -19.79
C ASP A 177 25.33 -17.17 -20.27
N ASP A 178 25.85 -16.06 -20.78
CA ASP A 178 25.06 -14.92 -21.30
C ASP A 178 24.83 -15.00 -22.81
N LEU A 179 25.31 -16.04 -23.51
CA LEU A 179 25.16 -16.21 -24.94
C LEU A 179 23.69 -16.38 -25.33
N ILE A 180 23.23 -15.53 -26.24
CA ILE A 180 21.90 -15.63 -26.85
C ILE A 180 21.93 -16.69 -27.94
N THR A 181 21.13 -17.76 -27.78
CA THR A 181 21.08 -18.91 -28.69
C THR A 181 19.67 -19.25 -29.18
N SER A 182 18.65 -18.57 -28.67
CA SER A 182 17.24 -18.87 -28.92
C SER A 182 16.56 -17.81 -29.77
N VAL A 183 15.46 -18.17 -30.42
CA VAL A 183 14.54 -17.28 -31.12
C VAL A 183 13.18 -17.26 -30.40
N PRO A 184 12.36 -16.20 -30.54
CA PRO A 184 12.56 -15.01 -31.36
C PRO A 184 13.65 -14.09 -30.82
N GLN A 185 14.27 -13.30 -31.70
CA GLN A 185 15.03 -12.12 -31.32
C GLN A 185 14.43 -10.89 -32.00
N ILE A 186 14.15 -9.87 -31.24
CA ILE A 186 13.32 -8.74 -31.68
C ILE A 186 14.11 -7.45 -31.57
N PHE A 187 14.00 -6.63 -32.59
CA PHE A 187 14.57 -5.28 -32.62
C PHE A 187 13.45 -4.26 -32.84
N VAL A 188 13.43 -3.24 -32.01
CA VAL A 188 12.51 -2.11 -32.12
C VAL A 188 13.33 -0.84 -32.35
N ASN A 189 13.05 -0.12 -33.42
CA ASN A 189 13.78 1.09 -33.78
C ASN A 189 15.32 0.86 -33.84
N ASN A 190 15.74 -0.28 -34.36
CA ASN A 190 17.11 -0.81 -34.40
C ASN A 190 17.75 -1.16 -33.05
N ASN A 191 17.04 -1.04 -31.93
CA ASN A 191 17.52 -1.48 -30.64
C ASN A 191 17.07 -2.93 -30.38
N HIS A 192 17.98 -3.78 -29.95
CA HIS A 192 17.67 -5.13 -29.54
C HIS A 192 16.85 -5.12 -28.24
N VAL A 193 15.65 -5.69 -28.26
CA VAL A 193 14.75 -5.77 -27.08
C VAL A 193 14.70 -7.16 -26.47
N GLY A 194 15.35 -8.14 -27.14
CA GLY A 194 15.43 -9.52 -26.65
C GLY A 194 14.42 -10.45 -27.32
N ASP A 195 14.00 -11.45 -26.55
CA ASP A 195 13.02 -12.44 -26.94
C ASP A 195 11.56 -11.96 -26.74
N PHE A 196 10.61 -12.90 -26.66
CA PHE A 196 9.21 -12.57 -26.37
C PHE A 196 9.03 -11.86 -25.00
N ASP A 197 9.77 -12.27 -23.98
CA ASP A 197 9.68 -11.68 -22.64
C ASP A 197 10.16 -10.21 -22.69
N GLY A 198 11.23 -9.92 -23.44
CA GLY A 198 11.71 -8.56 -23.68
C GLY A 198 10.72 -7.70 -24.47
N LEU A 199 10.14 -8.27 -25.54
CA LEU A 199 9.07 -7.61 -26.29
C LEU A 199 7.87 -7.29 -25.39
N TYR A 200 7.38 -8.25 -24.63
CA TYR A 200 6.23 -8.09 -23.74
C TYR A 200 6.45 -6.96 -22.73
N LYS A 201 7.64 -6.89 -22.14
CA LYS A 201 8.03 -5.78 -21.25
C LYS A 201 8.19 -4.44 -21.96
N HIS A 202 8.36 -4.44 -23.28
CA HIS A 202 8.48 -3.22 -24.07
C HIS A 202 7.14 -2.47 -24.23
N PHE A 203 6.00 -3.18 -24.15
CA PHE A 203 4.66 -2.61 -24.21
C PHE A 203 4.26 -1.96 -22.87
N LYS A 204 5.00 -0.93 -22.46
CA LYS A 204 4.77 -0.23 -21.20
C LYS A 204 3.90 1.00 -21.39
N PRO A 205 2.79 1.12 -20.63
CA PRO A 205 2.09 2.38 -20.48
C PRO A 205 2.95 3.36 -19.67
N LYS A 206 2.51 4.60 -19.55
CA LYS A 206 3.13 5.60 -18.68
C LYS A 206 2.24 5.80 -17.45
N PHE A 207 2.86 6.04 -16.32
CA PHE A 207 2.18 6.46 -15.09
C PHE A 207 2.41 7.96 -14.89
N ASP A 208 1.33 8.71 -14.73
CA ASP A 208 1.38 10.17 -14.55
C ASP A 208 1.52 10.52 -13.06
N PHE A 209 2.75 10.53 -12.59
CA PHE A 209 3.09 10.91 -11.21
C PHE A 209 2.76 12.38 -10.91
N LYS A 210 2.84 13.26 -11.91
CA LYS A 210 2.50 14.67 -11.73
C LYS A 210 1.02 14.84 -11.41
N LYS A 211 0.16 14.17 -12.18
CA LYS A 211 -1.28 14.13 -11.90
C LYS A 211 -1.58 13.46 -10.56
N LEU A 212 -0.87 12.38 -10.19
CA LEU A 212 -1.01 11.75 -8.87
C LEU A 212 -0.69 12.74 -7.76
N HIS A 213 0.40 13.50 -7.88
CA HIS A 213 0.80 14.52 -6.91
C HIS A 213 -0.29 15.61 -6.79
N GLU A 214 -0.77 16.16 -7.89
CA GLU A 214 -1.82 17.18 -7.93
C GLU A 214 -3.14 16.68 -7.31
N VAL A 215 -3.61 15.49 -7.68
CA VAL A 215 -4.83 14.87 -7.13
C VAL A 215 -4.68 14.61 -5.63
N THR A 216 -3.52 14.18 -5.19
CA THR A 216 -3.26 13.96 -3.75
C THR A 216 -3.38 15.27 -2.95
N LYS A 217 -2.90 16.39 -3.48
CA LYS A 217 -3.10 17.72 -2.84
C LYS A 217 -4.58 18.08 -2.74
N VAL A 218 -5.37 17.79 -3.77
CA VAL A 218 -6.83 17.99 -3.72
C VAL A 218 -7.49 17.12 -2.66
N VAL A 219 -7.15 15.82 -2.62
CA VAL A 219 -7.67 14.87 -1.62
C VAL A 219 -7.33 15.35 -0.20
N THR A 220 -6.10 15.75 0.05
CA THR A 220 -5.65 16.29 1.35
C THR A 220 -6.49 17.50 1.76
N GLY A 221 -6.71 18.45 0.85
CA GLY A 221 -7.55 19.63 1.08
C GLY A 221 -9.01 19.26 1.40
N ASN A 222 -9.58 18.30 0.66
CA ASN A 222 -10.96 17.86 0.87
C ASN A 222 -11.14 17.15 2.20
N LEU A 223 -10.22 16.27 2.60
CA LEU A 223 -10.28 15.60 3.90
C LEU A 223 -10.19 16.61 5.06
N ASN A 224 -9.39 17.67 4.93
CA ASN A 224 -9.37 18.75 5.92
C ASN A 224 -10.72 19.46 6.06
N LYS A 225 -11.47 19.66 4.96
CA LYS A 225 -12.82 20.20 5.01
C LYS A 225 -13.79 19.24 5.70
N ILE A 226 -13.66 17.92 5.41
CA ILE A 226 -14.48 16.89 6.04
C ILE A 226 -14.32 16.91 7.56
N ILE A 227 -13.11 17.04 8.10
CA ILE A 227 -12.90 17.16 9.56
C ILE A 227 -13.76 18.28 10.14
N ASN A 228 -13.89 19.41 9.46
CA ASN A 228 -14.63 20.57 9.96
C ASN A 228 -16.15 20.36 9.95
N ILE A 229 -16.69 19.68 8.92
CA ILE A 229 -18.13 19.57 8.67
C ILE A 229 -18.75 18.24 9.05
N ASN A 230 -17.91 17.25 9.41
CA ASN A 230 -18.39 15.90 9.71
C ASN A 230 -19.27 15.87 10.97
N PHE A 231 -20.20 14.92 11.00
CA PHE A 231 -20.93 14.58 12.22
C PHE A 231 -20.06 13.65 13.08
N TYR A 232 -19.90 14.04 14.35
CA TYR A 232 -19.16 13.23 15.33
C TYR A 232 -20.14 12.61 16.33
N PRO A 233 -20.11 11.27 16.51
CA PRO A 233 -21.08 10.59 17.36
C PRO A 233 -20.94 10.94 18.85
N VAL A 234 -19.72 11.27 19.29
CA VAL A 234 -19.39 11.68 20.66
C VAL A 234 -18.41 12.85 20.65
N VAL A 235 -18.39 13.62 21.74
CA VAL A 235 -17.57 14.84 21.82
C VAL A 235 -16.06 14.52 21.79
N GLU A 236 -15.65 13.39 22.35
CA GLU A 236 -14.26 12.94 22.44
C GLU A 236 -13.65 12.68 21.04
N THR A 237 -14.44 12.15 20.09
CA THR A 237 -14.01 11.96 18.71
C THR A 237 -13.83 13.29 17.99
N LYS A 238 -14.70 14.25 18.27
CA LYS A 238 -14.58 15.62 17.75
C LYS A 238 -13.33 16.31 18.29
N ILE A 239 -13.06 16.19 19.60
CA ILE A 239 -11.86 16.76 20.24
C ILE A 239 -10.61 16.22 19.55
N SER A 240 -10.47 14.90 19.42
CA SER A 240 -9.31 14.27 18.81
C SER A 240 -9.09 14.77 17.37
N ASN A 241 -10.13 14.69 16.52
CA ASN A 241 -10.01 15.08 15.12
C ASN A 241 -9.72 16.57 14.92
N HIS A 242 -10.32 17.44 15.71
CA HIS A 242 -10.04 18.87 15.58
C HIS A 242 -8.68 19.26 16.14
N ARG A 243 -8.23 18.59 17.20
CA ARG A 243 -6.96 18.86 17.87
C ARG A 243 -5.75 18.38 17.06
N HIS A 244 -5.84 17.17 16.51
CA HIS A 244 -4.72 16.52 15.82
C HIS A 244 -4.87 16.53 14.29
N ARG A 245 -6.08 16.67 13.78
CA ARG A 245 -6.43 16.69 12.35
C ARG A 245 -5.81 15.55 11.54
N PRO A 246 -5.94 14.30 12.01
CA PRO A 246 -5.38 13.16 11.32
C PRO A 246 -6.14 12.88 10.03
N LEU A 247 -5.41 12.46 8.99
CA LEU A 247 -5.95 11.96 7.73
C LEU A 247 -5.47 10.53 7.51
N GLY A 248 -6.25 9.77 6.74
CA GLY A 248 -5.87 8.45 6.27
C GLY A 248 -6.06 8.34 4.77
N ILE A 249 -5.03 8.75 4.01
CA ILE A 249 -5.02 8.60 2.56
C ILE A 249 -4.46 7.22 2.23
N GLY A 250 -5.23 6.41 1.50
CA GLY A 250 -4.84 5.12 0.98
C GLY A 250 -4.94 5.07 -0.54
N VAL A 251 -4.79 3.87 -1.07
CA VAL A 251 -4.83 3.59 -2.51
C VAL A 251 -5.69 2.38 -2.80
N GLN A 252 -6.08 2.21 -4.07
CA GLN A 252 -6.68 0.98 -4.59
C GLN A 252 -6.16 0.71 -5.99
N GLY A 253 -6.06 -0.57 -6.36
CA GLY A 253 -5.63 -0.99 -7.68
C GLY A 253 -4.11 -1.01 -7.88
N ILE A 254 -3.30 -1.29 -6.85
CA ILE A 254 -1.85 -1.43 -7.04
C ILE A 254 -1.52 -2.65 -7.90
N ALA A 255 -2.22 -3.77 -7.71
CA ALA A 255 -2.04 -4.97 -8.54
C ALA A 255 -2.44 -4.73 -9.99
N ASP A 256 -3.49 -3.91 -10.22
CA ASP A 256 -3.90 -3.48 -11.56
C ASP A 256 -2.77 -2.71 -12.25
N VAL A 257 -2.16 -1.75 -11.56
CA VAL A 257 -1.04 -0.96 -12.10
C VAL A 257 0.15 -1.86 -12.43
N PHE A 258 0.51 -2.81 -11.55
CA PHE A 258 1.59 -3.76 -11.83
C PHE A 258 1.28 -4.62 -13.06
N ALA A 259 0.05 -5.14 -13.18
CA ALA A 259 -0.39 -5.90 -14.34
C ALA A 259 -0.34 -5.05 -15.64
N MET A 260 -0.77 -3.79 -15.59
CA MET A 260 -0.69 -2.87 -16.74
C MET A 260 0.76 -2.61 -17.16
N PHE A 261 1.70 -2.49 -16.22
CA PHE A 261 3.13 -2.37 -16.49
C PHE A 261 3.80 -3.69 -16.89
N LYS A 262 3.07 -4.80 -16.86
CA LYS A 262 3.62 -6.15 -17.11
C LYS A 262 4.68 -6.56 -16.07
N TYR A 263 4.55 -6.04 -14.85
CA TYR A 263 5.43 -6.37 -13.75
C TYR A 263 4.85 -7.50 -12.90
N PRO A 264 5.58 -8.60 -12.69
CA PRO A 264 5.23 -9.55 -11.64
C PRO A 264 5.11 -8.84 -10.29
N PHE A 265 4.10 -9.20 -9.49
CA PHE A 265 3.85 -8.54 -8.21
C PHE A 265 5.08 -8.58 -7.27
N ASP A 266 5.86 -9.65 -7.34
CA ASP A 266 7.06 -9.90 -6.53
C ASP A 266 8.37 -9.45 -7.21
N SER A 267 8.29 -8.65 -8.29
CA SER A 267 9.47 -8.17 -9.02
C SER A 267 10.11 -6.93 -8.37
N PRO A 268 11.42 -6.68 -8.62
CA PRO A 268 12.08 -5.46 -8.21
C PRO A 268 11.45 -4.19 -8.78
N GLU A 269 10.96 -4.27 -10.04
CA GLU A 269 10.28 -3.16 -10.71
C GLU A 269 8.97 -2.80 -10.00
N ALA A 270 8.18 -3.80 -9.59
CA ALA A 270 6.96 -3.58 -8.81
C ALA A 270 7.27 -2.98 -7.43
N SER A 271 8.34 -3.44 -6.76
CA SER A 271 8.81 -2.88 -5.50
C SER A 271 9.23 -1.41 -5.64
N GLN A 272 9.98 -1.06 -6.69
CA GLN A 272 10.38 0.33 -6.94
C GLN A 272 9.16 1.22 -7.24
N LEU A 273 8.26 0.76 -8.10
CA LEU A 273 7.04 1.49 -8.42
C LEU A 273 6.15 1.72 -7.19
N ASN A 274 6.07 0.73 -6.29
CA ASN A 274 5.41 0.87 -5.00
C ASN A 274 6.03 2.00 -4.15
N LYS A 275 7.36 2.08 -4.06
CA LYS A 275 8.05 3.19 -3.36
C LYS A 275 7.76 4.54 -4.00
N ASP A 276 7.83 4.63 -5.31
CA ASP A 276 7.63 5.86 -6.08
C ASP A 276 6.22 6.41 -5.90
N ILE A 277 5.20 5.55 -5.94
CA ILE A 277 3.80 5.91 -5.71
C ILE A 277 3.62 6.49 -4.31
N PHE A 278 4.07 5.77 -3.28
CA PHE A 278 3.87 6.21 -1.89
C PHE A 278 4.73 7.42 -1.52
N ALA A 279 5.93 7.56 -2.08
CA ALA A 279 6.75 8.76 -1.95
C ALA A 279 6.03 10.00 -2.55
N THR A 280 5.44 9.84 -3.74
CA THR A 280 4.68 10.90 -4.40
C THR A 280 3.47 11.34 -3.58
N ILE A 281 2.68 10.39 -3.08
CA ILE A 281 1.50 10.67 -2.25
C ILE A 281 1.93 11.35 -0.94
N TYR A 282 2.98 10.86 -0.29
CA TYR A 282 3.45 11.41 0.98
C TYR A 282 3.99 12.83 0.82
N HIS A 283 4.83 13.08 -0.21
CA HIS A 283 5.34 14.42 -0.51
C HIS A 283 4.19 15.42 -0.77
N ALA A 284 3.28 15.07 -1.66
CA ALA A 284 2.13 15.91 -2.01
C ALA A 284 1.23 16.22 -0.81
N SER A 285 1.01 15.23 0.06
CA SER A 285 0.21 15.39 1.27
C SER A 285 0.89 16.31 2.29
N CYS A 286 2.20 16.16 2.50
CA CYS A 286 2.99 17.04 3.37
C CYS A 286 3.00 18.47 2.86
N GLU A 287 3.26 18.66 1.56
CA GLU A 287 3.27 19.96 0.92
C GLU A 287 1.90 20.65 1.06
N LYS A 288 0.80 19.94 0.77
CA LYS A 288 -0.54 20.52 0.92
C LYS A 288 -0.90 20.82 2.37
N SER A 289 -0.51 19.98 3.29
CA SER A 289 -0.74 20.20 4.72
C SER A 289 0.03 21.43 5.24
N MET A 290 1.25 21.66 4.74
CA MET A 290 2.01 22.88 5.00
C MET A 290 1.33 24.13 4.39
N GLU A 291 0.91 24.07 3.12
CA GLU A 291 0.17 25.17 2.47
C GLU A 291 -1.07 25.56 3.26
N LEU A 292 -1.87 24.58 3.71
CA LEU A 292 -3.07 24.81 4.51
C LEU A 292 -2.74 25.45 5.87
N SER A 293 -1.61 25.09 6.47
CA SER A 293 -1.13 25.70 7.72
C SER A 293 -0.75 27.16 7.49
N ARG A 294 0.05 27.44 6.45
CA ARG A 294 0.46 28.79 6.06
C ARG A 294 -0.74 29.70 5.80
N ASP A 295 -1.66 29.26 4.95
CA ASP A 295 -2.83 30.04 4.56
C ASP A 295 -3.74 30.32 5.76
N ARG A 296 -3.93 29.33 6.65
CA ARG A 296 -4.66 29.51 7.90
C ARG A 296 -3.97 30.50 8.85
N ALA A 297 -2.64 30.49 8.95
CA ALA A 297 -1.90 31.39 9.82
C ALA A 297 -2.14 32.88 9.45
N VAL A 298 -2.24 33.19 8.16
CA VAL A 298 -2.61 34.54 7.68
C VAL A 298 -4.00 34.94 8.18
N ASN A 299 -5.00 34.09 7.95
CA ASN A 299 -6.38 34.34 8.36
C ASN A 299 -6.51 34.48 9.89
N MET A 300 -5.81 33.65 10.66
CA MET A 300 -5.81 33.68 12.12
C MET A 300 -5.15 34.96 12.67
N SER A 301 -4.09 35.43 12.01
CA SER A 301 -3.43 36.70 12.37
C SER A 301 -4.34 37.88 12.12
N GLU A 302 -5.06 37.92 10.99
CA GLU A 302 -6.05 38.96 10.70
C GLU A 302 -7.21 38.95 11.71
N LEU A 303 -7.71 37.74 12.05
CA LEU A 303 -8.77 37.61 13.06
C LEU A 303 -8.31 38.10 14.43
N LYS A 304 -7.09 37.76 14.87
CA LYS A 304 -6.48 38.20 16.12
C LYS A 304 -6.36 39.73 16.19
N ASN A 305 -6.04 40.36 15.06
CA ASN A 305 -5.94 41.81 14.95
C ASN A 305 -7.30 42.53 14.98
N ARG A 306 -8.34 41.92 14.38
CA ARG A 306 -9.70 42.47 14.33
C ARG A 306 -10.47 42.30 15.64
N MET A 307 -10.08 41.33 16.48
CA MET A 307 -10.77 40.97 17.71
C MET A 307 -9.81 40.84 18.90
N PRO A 308 -9.18 41.95 19.34
CA PRO A 308 -8.23 41.93 20.44
C PRO A 308 -8.84 41.49 21.78
N GLU A 309 -10.17 41.58 21.92
CA GLU A 309 -10.91 41.18 23.12
C GLU A 309 -11.20 39.68 23.21
N ILE A 310 -10.99 38.92 22.13
CA ILE A 310 -11.18 37.47 22.16
C ILE A 310 -9.96 36.83 22.82
N SER A 311 -10.14 36.37 24.05
CA SER A 311 -9.12 35.66 24.82
C SER A 311 -8.77 34.28 24.25
N THR A 312 -9.59 33.79 23.34
CA THR A 312 -9.42 32.47 22.67
C THR A 312 -9.76 32.60 21.20
N VAL A 313 -8.87 32.07 20.33
CA VAL A 313 -9.17 31.91 18.91
C VAL A 313 -9.71 30.48 18.72
N PRO A 314 -10.92 30.31 18.13
CA PRO A 314 -11.48 28.99 17.94
C PRO A 314 -10.55 28.09 17.13
N GLU A 315 -10.19 26.96 17.66
CA GLU A 315 -9.43 25.93 16.92
C GLU A 315 -10.19 25.48 15.65
N TYR A 316 -11.49 25.63 15.66
CA TYR A 316 -12.47 25.26 14.63
C TYR A 316 -12.92 26.43 13.76
N TYR A 317 -12.19 27.53 13.75
CA TYR A 317 -12.57 28.62 12.89
C TYR A 317 -12.60 28.15 11.43
N ASP A 318 -13.80 28.02 10.91
CA ASP A 318 -14.07 27.89 9.51
C ASP A 318 -14.31 29.29 8.95
N GLU A 319 -13.61 29.67 7.92
CA GLU A 319 -13.73 30.97 7.24
C GLU A 319 -15.16 31.28 6.78
N SER A 320 -16.00 30.23 6.63
CA SER A 320 -17.42 30.34 6.31
C SER A 320 -18.31 30.71 7.51
N ILE A 321 -17.81 30.64 8.75
CA ILE A 321 -18.59 30.93 9.95
C ILE A 321 -18.48 32.42 10.28
N SER A 322 -19.61 33.15 10.27
CA SER A 322 -19.63 34.56 10.65
C SER A 322 -19.21 34.74 12.10
N LEU A 323 -18.43 35.78 12.37
CA LEU A 323 -17.94 36.16 13.71
C LEU A 323 -19.04 36.28 14.76
N THR A 324 -20.28 36.55 14.34
CA THR A 324 -21.47 36.68 15.21
C THR A 324 -21.86 35.34 15.81
N ASN A 325 -21.69 34.22 15.05
CA ASN A 325 -22.03 32.88 15.52
C ASN A 325 -21.01 32.30 16.49
N LEU A 326 -19.78 32.81 16.50
CA LEU A 326 -18.72 32.37 17.41
C LEU A 326 -18.99 32.84 18.86
N LYS A 327 -19.62 33.97 19.05
CA LYS A 327 -19.92 34.55 20.41
C LYS A 327 -21.01 33.78 21.16
N THR A 328 -21.85 33.02 20.47
CA THR A 328 -23.07 32.40 21.03
C THR A 328 -22.99 30.90 21.28
N ASN A 329 -21.94 30.22 20.84
CA ASN A 329 -21.86 28.74 20.94
C ASN A 329 -21.02 28.27 22.15
N SER A 330 -21.71 27.84 23.21
CA SER A 330 -21.11 27.41 24.49
C SER A 330 -20.17 26.19 24.37
N LEU A 331 -20.32 25.38 23.34
CA LEU A 331 -19.43 24.25 23.05
C LEU A 331 -18.04 24.71 22.56
N TYR A 332 -18.01 25.81 21.82
CA TYR A 332 -16.75 26.39 21.38
C TYR A 332 -15.87 26.85 22.55
N HIS A 333 -16.46 27.34 23.63
CA HIS A 333 -15.70 27.82 24.80
C HIS A 333 -14.99 26.71 25.59
N LYS A 334 -15.46 25.47 25.53
CA LYS A 334 -14.87 24.34 26.27
C LYS A 334 -13.69 23.66 25.55
N LEU A 335 -13.58 23.85 24.24
CA LEU A 335 -12.64 23.16 23.37
C LEU A 335 -11.54 24.07 22.82
N GLN A 336 -11.45 25.33 23.30
CA GLN A 336 -10.54 26.32 22.74
C GLN A 336 -9.22 26.35 23.51
N PRO A 337 -8.09 26.48 22.82
CA PRO A 337 -6.85 26.81 23.47
C PRO A 337 -6.96 28.19 24.12
N THR A 338 -6.41 28.33 25.31
CA THR A 338 -6.33 29.61 26.00
C THR A 338 -5.40 30.59 25.23
N ARG A 339 -5.53 31.88 25.45
CA ARG A 339 -4.60 32.87 24.88
C ARG A 339 -3.15 32.54 25.19
N ALA A 340 -2.85 32.02 26.40
CA ALA A 340 -1.54 31.60 26.80
C ALA A 340 -1.03 30.39 26.00
N GLU A 341 -1.91 29.47 25.57
CA GLU A 341 -1.56 28.36 24.69
C GLU A 341 -1.34 28.83 23.26
N LEU A 342 -2.14 29.78 22.76
CA LEU A 342 -1.96 30.40 21.45
C LEU A 342 -0.70 31.24 21.35
N ASP A 343 -0.37 31.97 22.42
CA ASP A 343 0.84 32.79 22.46
C ASP A 343 2.12 31.94 22.55
N ARG A 344 2.01 30.67 22.97
CA ARG A 344 3.09 29.67 22.92
C ARG A 344 3.26 29.00 21.56
N VAL A 345 2.25 29.03 20.69
CA VAL A 345 2.28 28.40 19.39
C VAL A 345 2.91 29.34 18.38
N SER A 346 4.14 29.07 17.99
CA SER A 346 4.84 29.82 16.93
C SER A 346 4.18 29.65 15.55
N HIS A 347 3.34 28.61 15.38
CA HIS A 347 2.71 28.20 14.12
C HIS A 347 1.18 28.22 14.23
N LEU A 348 0.57 29.39 14.10
CA LEU A 348 -0.88 29.63 14.28
C LEU A 348 -1.79 28.76 13.38
N GLY A 349 -1.32 28.36 12.21
CA GLY A 349 -2.10 27.57 11.26
C GLY A 349 -2.05 26.07 11.49
N SER A 350 -1.11 25.59 12.29
CA SER A 350 -0.85 24.15 12.49
C SER A 350 -1.95 23.44 13.28
N TYR A 351 -1.89 22.12 13.32
CA TYR A 351 -2.65 21.34 14.28
C TYR A 351 -2.13 21.60 15.70
N SER A 352 -2.99 21.48 16.72
CA SER A 352 -2.71 21.98 18.08
C SER A 352 -1.50 21.33 18.75
N THR A 353 -1.20 20.09 18.42
CA THR A 353 -0.07 19.33 18.99
C THR A 353 1.14 19.27 18.06
N PHE A 354 1.31 20.25 17.19
CA PHE A 354 2.43 20.31 16.24
C PHE A 354 3.78 20.45 16.94
N ILE A 355 3.85 21.32 17.96
CA ILE A 355 5.09 21.59 18.69
C ILE A 355 5.59 20.31 19.38
N ASP A 356 6.89 20.08 19.31
CA ASP A 356 7.60 18.89 19.81
C ASP A 356 7.30 17.57 19.08
N SER A 357 6.44 17.58 18.06
CA SER A 357 6.25 16.41 17.20
C SER A 357 7.53 16.11 16.39
N PRO A 358 7.71 14.89 15.90
CA PRO A 358 8.81 14.55 15.02
C PRO A 358 8.93 15.46 13.80
N ILE A 359 7.82 15.80 13.15
CA ILE A 359 7.83 16.68 11.98
C ILE A 359 8.20 18.13 12.34
N HIS A 360 7.83 18.62 13.52
CA HIS A 360 8.31 19.91 14.03
C HIS A 360 9.84 19.89 14.22
N LYS A 361 10.39 18.75 14.63
CA LYS A 361 11.83 18.51 14.74
C LYS A 361 12.51 18.21 13.40
N GLY A 362 11.80 18.42 12.29
CA GLY A 362 12.29 18.21 10.94
C GLY A 362 12.42 16.74 10.53
N LYS A 363 11.74 15.81 11.20
CA LYS A 363 11.79 14.38 10.86
C LYS A 363 10.54 13.97 10.08
N PHE A 364 10.73 13.60 8.83
CA PHE A 364 9.72 12.92 8.02
C PHE A 364 9.57 11.44 8.41
N GLN A 365 8.58 10.76 7.83
CA GLN A 365 8.34 9.34 8.13
C GLN A 365 9.55 8.46 7.75
N PHE A 366 10.19 8.71 6.62
CA PHE A 366 11.38 7.95 6.20
C PHE A 366 12.58 8.14 7.14
N ASP A 367 12.72 9.32 7.80
CA ASP A 367 13.75 9.54 8.82
C ASP A 367 13.49 8.65 10.06
N LEU A 368 12.22 8.46 10.44
CA LEU A 368 11.82 7.56 11.53
C LEU A 368 12.02 6.07 11.19
N TRP A 369 12.12 5.75 9.90
CA TRP A 369 12.45 4.41 9.41
C TRP A 369 13.95 4.22 9.14
N ASN A 370 14.77 5.25 9.34
CA ASN A 370 16.19 5.28 8.99
C ASN A 370 16.44 4.86 7.52
N THR A 371 15.62 5.39 6.61
CA THR A 371 15.65 5.06 5.19
C THR A 371 15.84 6.34 4.38
N SER A 372 16.67 6.27 3.33
CA SER A 372 16.83 7.38 2.39
C SER A 372 15.53 7.59 1.57
N PRO A 373 15.09 8.85 1.39
CA PRO A 373 13.90 9.14 0.61
C PRO A 373 14.12 8.92 -0.89
N VAL A 374 13.03 8.69 -1.60
CA VAL A 374 12.98 8.86 -3.07
C VAL A 374 13.03 10.36 -3.36
N ASN A 375 14.06 10.79 -4.09
CA ASN A 375 14.26 12.21 -4.42
C ASN A 375 13.74 12.57 -5.82
N LYS A 376 13.56 11.57 -6.68
CA LYS A 376 13.13 11.79 -8.06
C LYS A 376 12.31 10.61 -8.56
N VAL A 377 11.22 10.91 -9.24
CA VAL A 377 10.40 9.93 -9.96
C VAL A 377 10.10 10.49 -11.35
N ASN A 378 10.58 9.82 -12.38
CA ASN A 378 10.54 10.33 -13.75
C ASN A 378 11.11 11.77 -13.83
N ASP A 379 10.28 12.73 -14.27
CA ASP A 379 10.66 14.14 -14.41
C ASP A 379 10.34 15.00 -13.17
N ILE A 380 9.85 14.38 -12.09
CA ILE A 380 9.49 15.07 -10.85
C ILE A 380 10.60 14.92 -9.83
N GLU A 381 11.11 16.04 -9.34
CA GLU A 381 12.05 16.09 -8.24
C GLU A 381 11.33 16.46 -6.94
N PHE A 382 11.55 15.68 -5.89
CA PHE A 382 11.05 15.93 -4.54
C PHE A 382 12.12 16.67 -3.73
N ASN A 383 11.93 17.97 -3.55
CA ASN A 383 12.85 18.77 -2.73
C ASN A 383 12.45 18.68 -1.24
N TRP A 384 12.83 17.57 -0.61
CA TRP A 384 12.54 17.33 0.81
C TRP A 384 13.17 18.36 1.74
N ASP A 385 14.33 18.91 1.41
CA ASP A 385 14.99 19.90 2.25
C ASP A 385 14.25 21.23 2.21
N LYS A 386 13.79 21.65 1.03
CA LYS A 386 12.93 22.82 0.91
C LYS A 386 11.63 22.61 1.68
N LEU A 387 10.96 21.47 1.52
CA LEU A 387 9.73 21.15 2.22
C LEU A 387 9.93 21.12 3.74
N ARG A 388 11.09 20.60 4.22
CA ARG A 388 11.47 20.62 5.64
C ARG A 388 11.61 22.04 6.17
N SER A 389 12.24 22.92 5.39
CA SER A 389 12.38 24.35 5.73
C SER A 389 11.02 25.05 5.78
N ASP A 390 10.17 24.81 4.77
CA ASP A 390 8.83 25.41 4.70
C ASP A 390 7.94 24.93 5.87
N ILE A 391 8.03 23.64 6.24
CA ILE A 391 7.30 23.11 7.42
C ILE A 391 7.85 23.68 8.72
N SER A 392 9.15 23.90 8.83
CA SER A 392 9.74 24.54 10.00
C SER A 392 9.25 25.97 10.17
N GLU A 393 9.00 26.69 9.07
CA GLU A 393 8.53 28.07 9.07
C GLU A 393 7.01 28.17 9.29
N PHE A 394 6.22 27.38 8.55
CA PHE A 394 4.77 27.52 8.50
C PHE A 394 4.00 26.45 9.29
N GLY A 395 4.67 25.37 9.70
CA GLY A 395 4.06 24.21 10.32
C GLY A 395 3.26 23.33 9.35
N MET A 396 2.49 22.38 9.91
CA MET A 396 1.57 21.52 9.16
C MET A 396 0.16 21.56 9.73
N ARG A 397 -0.85 21.45 8.87
CA ARG A 397 -2.26 21.42 9.29
C ARG A 397 -2.71 20.07 9.84
N ASN A 398 -2.01 18.98 9.53
CA ASN A 398 -2.38 17.60 9.84
C ASN A 398 -1.24 16.87 10.57
N SER A 399 -1.57 16.16 11.63
CA SER A 399 -0.58 15.34 12.36
C SER A 399 -0.22 14.06 11.62
N LEU A 400 -1.17 13.46 10.93
CA LEU A 400 -1.04 12.20 10.19
C LEU A 400 -1.71 12.32 8.82
N LEU A 401 -1.22 11.58 7.81
CA LEU A 401 -1.62 11.78 6.42
C LEU A 401 -2.00 10.47 5.71
N LEU A 402 -1.18 9.41 5.78
CA LEU A 402 -1.38 8.19 5.04
C LEU A 402 -1.73 7.00 5.95
N ALA A 403 -2.77 6.26 5.54
CA ALA A 403 -3.23 5.03 6.18
C ALA A 403 -3.93 4.15 5.13
N PRO A 404 -3.22 3.30 4.39
CA PRO A 404 -3.82 2.38 3.43
C PRO A 404 -4.83 1.43 4.07
N MET A 405 -6.14 1.74 3.85
CA MET A 405 -7.28 0.97 4.32
C MET A 405 -7.67 -0.12 3.31
N PRO A 406 -8.51 -1.12 3.67
CA PRO A 406 -8.81 -2.28 2.82
C PRO A 406 -9.53 -1.98 1.50
N THR A 407 -10.27 -0.88 1.39
CA THR A 407 -11.04 -0.45 0.19
C THR A 407 -12.06 -1.46 -0.37
N ALA A 408 -12.57 -2.36 0.48
CA ALA A 408 -13.39 -3.50 0.09
C ALA A 408 -14.63 -3.16 -0.78
N SER A 409 -15.23 -1.99 -0.58
CA SER A 409 -16.40 -1.53 -1.37
C SER A 409 -16.01 -0.59 -2.50
N THR A 410 -15.12 0.38 -2.23
CA THR A 410 -14.75 1.43 -3.20
C THR A 410 -13.97 0.87 -4.38
N SER A 411 -13.09 -0.10 -4.17
CA SER A 411 -12.37 -0.79 -5.24
C SER A 411 -13.33 -1.52 -6.19
N GLN A 412 -14.36 -2.15 -5.63
CA GLN A 412 -15.37 -2.85 -6.41
C GLN A 412 -16.20 -1.90 -7.28
N ILE A 413 -16.60 -0.75 -6.74
CA ILE A 413 -17.34 0.28 -7.48
C ILE A 413 -16.50 0.79 -8.66
N MET A 414 -15.19 0.95 -8.45
CA MET A 414 -14.26 1.43 -9.48
C MET A 414 -13.80 0.34 -10.45
N GLY A 415 -14.08 -0.94 -10.17
CA GLY A 415 -13.67 -2.08 -10.99
C GLY A 415 -12.17 -2.37 -10.94
N TYR A 416 -11.55 -2.14 -9.78
CA TYR A 416 -10.14 -2.40 -9.52
C TYR A 416 -9.94 -3.38 -8.36
N ASN A 417 -8.73 -3.90 -8.22
CA ASN A 417 -8.34 -4.74 -7.09
C ASN A 417 -8.25 -3.92 -5.79
N GLU A 418 -8.41 -4.59 -4.67
CA GLU A 418 -8.45 -3.94 -3.36
C GLU A 418 -7.08 -3.40 -2.94
N CYS A 419 -7.05 -2.17 -2.46
CA CYS A 419 -5.93 -1.51 -1.77
C CYS A 419 -4.54 -1.86 -2.35
N ILE A 420 -3.72 -2.52 -1.53
CA ILE A 420 -2.34 -2.95 -1.77
C ILE A 420 -2.25 -4.47 -1.99
N GLU A 421 -3.39 -5.15 -2.14
CA GLU A 421 -3.48 -6.60 -2.26
C GLU A 421 -3.05 -7.10 -3.65
N PRO A 422 -2.39 -8.26 -3.74
CA PRO A 422 -2.29 -8.99 -5.01
C PRO A 422 -3.65 -9.52 -5.45
N PHE A 423 -3.78 -9.89 -6.72
CA PHE A 423 -4.97 -10.61 -7.18
C PHE A 423 -5.13 -11.92 -6.41
N THR A 424 -6.32 -12.20 -5.91
CA THR A 424 -6.61 -13.44 -5.17
C THR A 424 -6.91 -14.61 -6.08
N SER A 425 -7.43 -14.32 -7.28
CA SER A 425 -7.72 -15.28 -8.33
C SER A 425 -7.83 -14.55 -9.67
N ASN A 426 -7.43 -15.20 -10.77
CA ASN A 426 -7.62 -14.65 -12.11
C ASN A 426 -9.03 -14.92 -12.67
N ILE A 427 -9.78 -15.85 -12.07
CA ILE A 427 -11.18 -16.12 -12.40
C ILE A 427 -11.92 -16.62 -11.16
N TYR A 428 -13.07 -16.03 -10.87
CA TYR A 428 -13.89 -16.44 -9.72
C TYR A 428 -15.36 -16.09 -9.92
N SER A 429 -16.24 -16.80 -9.21
CA SER A 429 -17.66 -16.45 -9.17
C SER A 429 -17.93 -15.47 -8.03
N ARG A 430 -18.72 -14.46 -8.34
CA ARG A 430 -19.17 -13.45 -7.38
C ARG A 430 -20.69 -13.49 -7.24
N GLY A 431 -21.16 -13.79 -6.03
CA GLY A 431 -22.57 -13.68 -5.68
C GLY A 431 -22.94 -12.24 -5.29
N THR A 432 -24.02 -11.74 -5.85
CA THR A 432 -24.67 -10.48 -5.48
C THR A 432 -26.16 -10.72 -5.30
N LEU A 433 -26.92 -9.72 -4.82
CA LEU A 433 -28.38 -9.77 -4.78
C LEU A 433 -29.00 -9.96 -6.17
N ALA A 434 -28.32 -9.54 -7.23
CA ALA A 434 -28.78 -9.66 -8.61
C ALA A 434 -28.42 -11.02 -9.27
N GLY A 435 -27.63 -11.88 -8.60
CA GLY A 435 -27.21 -13.18 -9.12
C GLY A 435 -25.73 -13.46 -8.95
N GLN A 436 -25.27 -14.53 -9.60
CA GLN A 436 -23.86 -14.92 -9.64
C GLN A 436 -23.24 -14.45 -10.96
N PHE A 437 -22.07 -13.84 -10.85
CA PHE A 437 -21.32 -13.31 -12.00
C PHE A 437 -19.92 -13.91 -12.02
N LEU A 438 -19.48 -14.34 -13.19
CA LEU A 438 -18.10 -14.75 -13.41
C LEU A 438 -17.24 -13.49 -13.58
N VAL A 439 -16.26 -13.32 -12.71
CA VAL A 439 -15.29 -12.22 -12.78
C VAL A 439 -13.96 -12.77 -13.26
N ILE A 440 -13.40 -12.13 -14.28
CA ILE A 440 -12.14 -12.51 -14.91
C ILE A 440 -11.16 -11.34 -14.77
N ASN A 441 -9.90 -11.66 -14.51
CA ASN A 441 -8.83 -10.66 -14.58
C ASN A 441 -8.72 -10.14 -16.02
N LYS A 442 -9.22 -8.92 -16.24
CA LYS A 442 -9.30 -8.30 -17.56
C LYS A 442 -7.94 -8.16 -18.25
N TYR A 443 -6.87 -7.93 -17.49
CA TYR A 443 -5.52 -7.77 -18.04
C TYR A 443 -4.96 -9.10 -18.56
N LEU A 444 -5.19 -10.18 -17.81
CA LEU A 444 -4.83 -11.53 -18.26
C LEU A 444 -5.67 -11.91 -19.49
N GLN A 445 -6.96 -11.66 -19.47
CA GLN A 445 -7.84 -11.97 -20.59
C GLN A 445 -7.40 -11.24 -21.87
N ASP A 446 -7.10 -9.94 -21.78
CA ASP A 446 -6.61 -9.16 -22.91
C ASP A 446 -5.30 -9.72 -23.48
N ASP A 447 -4.35 -10.08 -22.62
CA ASP A 447 -3.09 -10.68 -23.06
C ASP A 447 -3.29 -12.06 -23.71
N LEU A 448 -4.18 -12.89 -23.17
CA LEU A 448 -4.49 -14.20 -23.79
C LEU A 448 -5.19 -14.06 -25.14
N ILE A 449 -6.09 -13.07 -25.29
CA ILE A 449 -6.70 -12.74 -26.59
C ILE A 449 -5.62 -12.31 -27.59
N ARG A 450 -4.69 -11.43 -27.20
CA ARG A 450 -3.59 -10.96 -28.05
C ARG A 450 -2.65 -12.07 -28.48
N LEU A 451 -2.47 -13.08 -27.63
CA LEU A 451 -1.66 -14.26 -27.92
C LEU A 451 -2.43 -15.32 -28.73
N ASN A 452 -3.74 -15.12 -28.99
CA ASN A 452 -4.64 -16.11 -29.58
C ASN A 452 -4.73 -17.40 -28.76
N LEU A 453 -4.76 -17.27 -27.42
CA LEU A 453 -4.83 -18.37 -26.45
C LEU A 453 -6.12 -18.35 -25.61
N TRP A 454 -7.00 -17.35 -25.80
CA TRP A 454 -8.24 -17.24 -25.05
C TRP A 454 -9.35 -18.07 -25.71
N ASP A 455 -9.68 -19.21 -25.14
CA ASP A 455 -10.79 -20.08 -25.53
C ASP A 455 -11.47 -20.72 -24.30
N SER A 456 -12.45 -21.57 -24.52
CA SER A 456 -13.14 -22.30 -23.45
C SER A 456 -12.20 -23.21 -22.68
N LYS A 457 -11.25 -23.87 -23.35
CA LYS A 457 -10.28 -24.80 -22.72
C LYS A 457 -9.34 -24.04 -21.81
N MET A 458 -8.87 -22.88 -22.23
CA MET A 458 -8.02 -22.02 -21.40
C MET A 458 -8.78 -21.54 -20.16
N LYS A 459 -10.02 -21.07 -20.33
CA LYS A 459 -10.89 -20.66 -19.22
C LYS A 459 -11.06 -21.81 -18.22
N ASP A 460 -11.38 -23.01 -18.69
CA ASP A 460 -11.58 -24.19 -17.84
C ASP A 460 -10.29 -24.61 -17.13
N SER A 461 -9.14 -24.52 -17.80
CA SER A 461 -7.83 -24.77 -17.18
C SER A 461 -7.54 -23.81 -16.03
N ILE A 462 -7.88 -22.52 -16.17
CA ILE A 462 -7.72 -21.51 -15.10
C ILE A 462 -8.67 -21.82 -13.93
N ILE A 463 -9.91 -22.22 -14.21
CA ILE A 463 -10.89 -22.61 -13.18
C ILE A 463 -10.40 -23.84 -12.41
N LEU A 464 -9.92 -24.87 -13.10
CA LEU A 464 -9.41 -26.12 -12.51
C LEU A 464 -8.21 -25.87 -11.59
N ASP A 465 -7.34 -24.91 -11.91
CA ASP A 465 -6.22 -24.51 -11.04
C ASP A 465 -6.61 -23.40 -10.04
N ASN A 466 -7.91 -23.26 -9.75
CA ASN A 466 -8.45 -22.30 -8.76
C ASN A 466 -8.06 -20.84 -9.04
N GLY A 467 -8.04 -20.47 -10.31
CA GLY A 467 -7.69 -19.12 -10.76
C GLY A 467 -6.19 -18.84 -10.86
N SER A 468 -5.32 -19.79 -10.53
CA SER A 468 -3.89 -19.73 -10.82
C SER A 468 -3.62 -20.11 -12.27
N ILE A 469 -2.58 -19.53 -12.85
CA ILE A 469 -2.05 -19.90 -14.16
C ILE A 469 -0.62 -20.44 -14.08
N ALA A 470 -0.11 -20.65 -12.88
CA ALA A 470 1.29 -21.02 -12.63
C ALA A 470 1.66 -22.36 -13.32
N ASN A 471 0.70 -23.30 -13.39
CA ASN A 471 0.90 -24.65 -13.93
C ASN A 471 0.52 -24.79 -15.41
N ILE A 472 -0.04 -23.76 -16.04
CA ILE A 472 -0.48 -23.81 -17.46
C ILE A 472 0.75 -23.60 -18.36
N LYS A 473 1.42 -24.71 -18.73
CA LYS A 473 2.72 -24.69 -19.42
C LYS A 473 2.69 -24.10 -20.83
N VAL A 474 1.55 -24.10 -21.50
CA VAL A 474 1.40 -23.47 -22.83
C VAL A 474 1.57 -21.94 -22.76
N LEU A 475 1.36 -21.34 -21.59
CA LEU A 475 1.56 -19.91 -21.40
C LEU A 475 3.04 -19.55 -21.27
N PRO A 476 3.49 -18.47 -21.92
CA PRO A 476 4.83 -17.93 -21.70
C PRO A 476 5.13 -17.72 -20.21
N LYS A 477 6.39 -17.90 -19.83
CA LYS A 477 6.81 -17.76 -18.42
C LYS A 477 6.52 -16.37 -17.88
N ILE A 478 6.74 -15.33 -18.71
CA ILE A 478 6.47 -13.95 -18.32
C ILE A 478 4.98 -13.73 -17.98
N ILE A 479 4.05 -14.28 -18.76
CA ILE A 479 2.61 -14.20 -18.50
C ILE A 479 2.28 -14.88 -17.17
N ARG A 480 2.78 -16.10 -16.95
CA ARG A 480 2.56 -16.83 -15.68
C ARG A 480 3.11 -16.07 -14.47
N ASN A 481 4.23 -15.37 -14.62
CA ASN A 481 4.82 -14.59 -13.56
C ASN A 481 4.06 -13.27 -13.30
N THR A 482 3.63 -12.58 -14.36
CA THR A 482 2.88 -11.30 -14.25
C THR A 482 1.55 -11.48 -13.53
N TYR A 483 0.85 -12.58 -13.80
CA TYR A 483 -0.48 -12.84 -13.24
C TYR A 483 -0.49 -13.88 -12.12
N LYS A 484 0.60 -13.97 -11.36
CA LYS A 484 0.61 -14.71 -10.09
C LYS A 484 -0.50 -14.19 -9.18
N ILE A 485 -1.21 -15.11 -8.56
CA ILE A 485 -2.21 -14.77 -7.55
C ILE A 485 -1.58 -14.81 -6.13
N ALA A 486 -2.27 -14.29 -5.14
CA ALA A 486 -1.81 -14.22 -3.76
C ALA A 486 -1.26 -15.56 -3.23
N TRP A 487 -1.85 -16.66 -3.68
CA TRP A 487 -1.46 -18.03 -3.30
C TRP A 487 -0.16 -18.53 -3.95
N ASP A 488 0.31 -17.85 -4.99
CA ASP A 488 1.53 -18.20 -5.72
C ASP A 488 2.73 -17.34 -5.29
N LEU A 489 2.47 -16.32 -4.45
CA LEU A 489 3.47 -15.36 -3.97
C LEU A 489 4.11 -15.81 -2.66
N SER A 490 5.35 -15.42 -2.45
CA SER A 490 6.01 -15.52 -1.15
C SER A 490 5.51 -14.40 -0.23
N MET A 491 5.14 -14.73 1.01
CA MET A 491 4.77 -13.72 2.00
C MET A 491 5.91 -12.77 2.32
N LYS A 492 7.14 -13.22 2.14
CA LYS A 492 8.33 -12.36 2.24
C LYS A 492 8.24 -11.16 1.30
N SER A 493 7.83 -11.35 0.05
CA SER A 493 7.71 -10.25 -0.92
C SER A 493 6.64 -9.23 -0.53
N LEU A 494 5.51 -9.69 0.03
CA LEU A 494 4.45 -8.79 0.52
C LEU A 494 4.92 -7.97 1.73
N ILE A 495 5.65 -8.60 2.65
CA ILE A 495 6.22 -7.94 3.83
C ILE A 495 7.30 -6.93 3.41
N ASP A 496 8.17 -7.28 2.45
CA ASP A 496 9.19 -6.38 1.92
C ASP A 496 8.56 -5.15 1.28
N GLN A 497 7.55 -5.32 0.42
CA GLN A 497 6.80 -4.18 -0.15
C GLN A 497 6.08 -3.35 0.90
N ALA A 498 5.55 -3.99 1.95
CA ALA A 498 4.93 -3.29 3.06
C ALA A 498 5.93 -2.44 3.85
N ALA A 499 7.18 -2.90 4.02
CA ALA A 499 8.25 -2.13 4.62
C ALA A 499 8.72 -0.98 3.70
N ASP A 500 8.85 -1.25 2.40
CA ASP A 500 9.25 -0.26 1.39
C ASP A 500 8.32 0.96 1.38
N ARG A 501 7.00 0.76 1.30
CA ARG A 501 6.03 1.87 1.37
C ARG A 501 5.84 2.39 2.80
N GLY A 502 6.13 1.58 3.82
CA GLY A 502 6.04 1.96 5.23
C GLY A 502 6.84 3.20 5.57
N ALA A 503 7.97 3.43 4.88
CA ALA A 503 8.79 4.63 5.00
C ALA A 503 8.06 5.93 4.60
N TYR A 504 6.90 5.85 3.97
CA TYR A 504 6.05 6.97 3.56
C TYR A 504 4.66 6.93 4.22
N VAL A 505 4.35 5.88 4.98
CA VAL A 505 3.05 5.71 5.65
C VAL A 505 3.17 6.09 7.12
N CYS A 506 2.70 7.29 7.47
CA CYS A 506 2.83 7.82 8.82
C CYS A 506 1.94 7.11 9.86
N GLN A 507 0.79 6.59 9.48
CA GLN A 507 0.00 5.67 10.29
C GLN A 507 0.46 4.22 10.05
N SER A 508 -0.43 3.31 9.68
CA SER A 508 -0.10 1.94 9.31
C SER A 508 -0.85 1.50 8.05
N GLN A 509 -0.94 0.21 7.80
CA GLN A 509 -1.55 -0.36 6.61
C GLN A 509 -2.27 -1.66 6.94
N SER A 510 -3.41 -1.91 6.31
CA SER A 510 -4.18 -3.15 6.45
C SER A 510 -3.50 -4.27 5.65
N LEU A 511 -2.56 -4.97 6.29
CA LEU A 511 -1.73 -5.98 5.65
C LEU A 511 -2.32 -7.38 5.82
N ASN A 512 -2.93 -7.93 4.78
CA ASN A 512 -3.31 -9.35 4.74
C ASN A 512 -2.11 -10.21 4.31
N LEU A 513 -1.99 -11.40 4.90
CA LEU A 513 -1.00 -12.40 4.50
C LEU A 513 -1.70 -13.72 4.14
N TRP A 514 -1.16 -14.43 3.14
CA TRP A 514 -1.83 -15.52 2.43
C TRP A 514 -1.01 -16.80 2.50
N ILE A 515 -1.48 -17.82 3.19
CA ILE A 515 -0.77 -19.10 3.31
C ILE A 515 -1.72 -20.26 3.00
N LYS A 516 -1.37 -21.07 1.99
CA LYS A 516 -2.17 -22.25 1.60
C LYS A 516 -2.30 -23.25 2.75
N ASN A 517 -1.16 -23.62 3.34
CA ASN A 517 -1.05 -24.59 4.41
C ASN A 517 -0.21 -23.97 5.56
N PRO A 518 -0.86 -23.22 6.47
CA PRO A 518 -0.16 -22.61 7.59
C PRO A 518 0.23 -23.66 8.62
N ASP A 519 1.39 -23.48 9.22
CA ASP A 519 1.86 -24.19 10.40
C ASP A 519 2.57 -23.23 11.36
N VAL A 520 2.78 -23.66 12.59
CA VAL A 520 3.37 -22.83 13.66
C VAL A 520 4.73 -22.27 13.29
N SER A 521 5.58 -23.07 12.61
CA SER A 521 6.93 -22.66 12.22
C SER A 521 6.91 -21.58 11.14
N LYS A 522 6.11 -21.77 10.10
CA LYS A 522 5.95 -20.79 9.00
C LYS A 522 5.39 -19.47 9.52
N LEU A 523 4.33 -19.55 10.35
CA LEU A 523 3.72 -18.34 10.92
C LEU A 523 4.67 -17.62 11.85
N SER A 524 5.39 -18.33 12.72
CA SER A 524 6.41 -17.72 13.58
C SER A 524 7.49 -17.01 12.74
N SER A 525 8.03 -17.68 11.74
CA SER A 525 9.06 -17.09 10.86
C SER A 525 8.53 -15.84 10.15
N MET A 526 7.31 -15.87 9.65
CA MET A 526 6.65 -14.75 8.99
C MET A 526 6.46 -13.55 9.93
N HIS A 527 5.94 -13.78 11.14
CA HIS A 527 5.72 -12.70 12.11
C HIS A 527 7.03 -12.10 12.62
N PHE A 528 8.04 -12.93 12.92
CA PHE A 528 9.35 -12.41 13.29
C PHE A 528 10.05 -11.68 12.15
N TYR A 529 9.82 -12.10 10.90
CA TYR A 529 10.33 -11.37 9.75
C TYR A 529 9.68 -9.98 9.62
N SER A 530 8.37 -9.88 9.71
CA SER A 530 7.65 -8.60 9.64
C SER A 530 8.03 -7.65 10.81
N TRP A 531 8.21 -8.21 12.02
CA TRP A 531 8.70 -7.46 13.16
C TRP A 531 10.12 -6.92 12.93
N LYS A 532 11.04 -7.75 12.46
CA LYS A 532 12.43 -7.36 12.13
C LYS A 532 12.49 -6.32 11.01
N LYS A 533 11.55 -6.35 10.07
CA LYS A 533 11.41 -5.31 9.03
C LYS A 533 10.86 -3.98 9.59
N GLY A 534 10.44 -3.96 10.84
CA GLY A 534 9.99 -2.76 11.54
C GLY A 534 8.59 -2.29 11.15
N LEU A 535 7.73 -3.20 10.69
CA LEU A 535 6.33 -2.89 10.41
C LEU A 535 5.61 -2.46 11.69
N LYS A 536 4.60 -1.58 11.55
CA LYS A 536 3.69 -1.19 12.63
C LYS A 536 2.56 -2.21 12.78
N THR A 537 1.98 -2.66 11.66
CA THR A 537 1.04 -3.78 11.58
C THR A 537 1.74 -4.98 10.99
N GLY A 538 1.83 -6.07 11.76
CA GLY A 538 2.41 -7.32 11.33
C GLY A 538 1.47 -8.14 10.46
N ILE A 539 0.19 -8.15 10.81
CA ILE A 539 -0.88 -8.80 10.05
C ILE A 539 -2.26 -8.23 10.42
N TYR A 540 -3.10 -8.03 9.40
CA TYR A 540 -4.53 -7.80 9.54
C TYR A 540 -5.25 -9.15 9.58
N TYR A 541 -5.48 -9.84 8.46
CA TYR A 541 -5.98 -11.21 8.44
C TYR A 541 -4.93 -12.19 7.93
N LEU A 542 -4.85 -13.36 8.58
CA LEU A 542 -4.28 -14.52 7.94
C LEU A 542 -5.33 -15.12 7.01
N ARG A 543 -5.07 -15.07 5.70
CA ARG A 543 -5.91 -15.69 4.69
C ARG A 543 -5.41 -17.11 4.42
N ARG A 544 -6.30 -18.10 4.52
CA ARG A 544 -6.02 -19.51 4.18
C ARG A 544 -7.00 -19.99 3.12
N ARG A 545 -6.62 -20.99 2.35
CA ARG A 545 -7.58 -21.64 1.46
C ARG A 545 -8.64 -22.37 2.28
N ALA A 546 -9.90 -22.27 1.87
CA ALA A 546 -10.98 -23.06 2.44
C ALA A 546 -10.70 -24.55 2.16
N VAL A 547 -10.92 -25.40 3.16
CA VAL A 547 -10.77 -26.87 3.03
C VAL A 547 -11.83 -27.43 2.08
N THR A 548 -13.02 -26.84 2.11
CA THR A 548 -14.13 -27.14 1.19
C THR A 548 -14.39 -25.92 0.31
N GLN A 549 -14.29 -26.09 -1.00
CA GLN A 549 -14.68 -25.05 -1.93
C GLN A 549 -16.20 -24.98 -1.98
N ALA A 550 -16.76 -23.82 -1.68
CA ALA A 550 -18.21 -23.59 -1.66
C ALA A 550 -18.83 -23.59 -3.07
N GLN A 551 -18.04 -23.62 -4.14
CA GLN A 551 -18.54 -23.60 -5.53
C GLN A 551 -17.63 -24.40 -6.44
N THR A 552 -18.09 -25.58 -6.83
CA THR A 552 -17.61 -26.27 -8.04
C THR A 552 -18.39 -25.70 -9.23
N PHE A 553 -17.70 -25.13 -10.20
CA PHE A 553 -18.28 -24.91 -11.52
C PHE A 553 -18.57 -26.30 -12.11
N SER A 554 -19.76 -26.50 -12.68
CA SER A 554 -20.05 -27.67 -13.48
C SER A 554 -19.22 -27.55 -14.76
N ILE A 555 -18.11 -28.26 -14.82
CA ILE A 555 -17.34 -28.43 -16.05
C ILE A 555 -17.92 -29.68 -16.71
N GLU A 556 -18.46 -29.55 -17.91
CA GLU A 556 -18.74 -30.70 -18.74
C GLU A 556 -17.39 -31.35 -19.11
N VAL A 557 -17.09 -32.44 -18.44
CA VAL A 557 -15.99 -33.31 -18.85
C VAL A 557 -16.47 -33.99 -20.11
N GLN A 558 -15.99 -33.55 -21.27
CA GLN A 558 -16.11 -34.36 -22.48
C GLN A 558 -15.26 -35.60 -22.26
N ASP A 559 -15.92 -36.73 -22.05
CA ASP A 559 -15.27 -38.03 -22.04
C ASP A 559 -14.44 -38.15 -23.32
N LYS A 560 -13.15 -38.48 -23.14
CA LYS A 560 -12.34 -38.94 -24.25
C LYS A 560 -12.99 -40.22 -24.76
N GLU A 561 -13.64 -40.15 -25.89
CA GLU A 561 -13.85 -41.34 -26.69
C GLU A 561 -12.45 -41.84 -27.10
N GLU A 562 -12.10 -42.99 -26.55
CA GLU A 562 -10.97 -43.81 -27.04
C GLU A 562 -11.30 -44.28 -28.47
N GLU A 563 -10.50 -43.88 -29.46
CA GLU A 563 -10.22 -44.62 -30.65
C GLU A 563 -8.70 -44.81 -30.80
#